data_ad9ce87f8dbdae5b8dafe91f3ee50544
#
_entry.id   ad9ce87f8dbdae5b8dafe91f3ee50544
#
_cell.length_a   1.000
_cell.length_b   1.000
_cell.length_c   1.000
_cell.angle_alpha   90.00
_cell.angle_beta   90.00
_cell.angle_gamma   90.00
#
_symmetry.space_group_name_H-M   'P 1'
#
loop_
_entity.id
_entity.type
_entity.pdbx_description
1 polymer ?
#
loop_
_entity_poly.entity_id
_entity_poly.type
_entity_poly.pdbx_seq_one_letter_code
_entity_poly.pdbx_strand_id
1 'polypeptide(L)'
;MENTKTNGRSKFVIAAGLMIMSLTMACNSALSPILAEVGKSFPDASDASIQIVLTLINLLTLPMMLLEPLLERRMTKRNIALLGTFLMLVGGLLPQVMNTQLWMLYIVSAIIGTGLSFVVVTSSSLISDYFTGIDKSRVMGFQSIFVSIGGTIIAKGSGMFTANWGWEKGYLVFLIAVPIIICIWAMVPKGEVPEQAASTESKSAISGSMVYFGILCLITGIFVATFNTNIAMYIDRNHIGDASTAGTVSAIMQGIGILGGLILGNVVKTFKRFTIGAAIIVMAIGTALVGLSTSFPVICVGAILMGIGFAIRNPGAVTFSANIVDPSQASMAIAIVSATYNLGNFLSDYIVNPVAAMLGANISMRFILSAVALLIIGIVACIKAPTTDQQALDSQN
;
A
#
# COMPACT_ATOMS: atom_id res chain seq x y z
N MET A 1 5.06 14.52 33.81
CA MET A 1 5.91 13.92 32.75
C MET A 1 5.25 13.92 31.35
N GLU A 2 3.95 14.13 31.22
CA GLU A 2 3.21 14.14 29.93
C GLU A 2 3.48 15.40 29.07
N ASN A 3 3.76 16.54 29.70
CA ASN A 3 3.99 17.83 29.01
C ASN A 3 5.36 17.96 28.31
N THR A 4 6.36 17.16 28.67
CA THR A 4 7.70 17.22 28.07
C THR A 4 7.74 16.58 26.67
N LYS A 5 6.94 15.57 26.42
CA LYS A 5 6.88 14.89 25.10
C LYS A 5 6.22 15.72 24.00
N THR A 6 5.23 16.55 24.35
CA THR A 6 4.44 17.32 23.38
C THR A 6 5.06 18.67 22.98
N ASN A 7 6.15 19.07 23.67
CA ASN A 7 6.84 20.35 23.43
C ASN A 7 5.85 21.54 23.35
N GLY A 8 4.83 21.56 24.23
CA GLY A 8 3.80 22.61 24.32
C GLY A 8 2.71 22.59 23.24
N ARG A 9 2.73 21.60 22.31
CA ARG A 9 1.68 21.44 21.28
C ARG A 9 0.52 20.58 21.79
N SER A 10 -0.72 20.94 21.40
CA SER A 10 -1.87 20.13 21.78
C SER A 10 -1.86 18.79 21.03
N LYS A 11 -2.37 17.72 21.67
CA LYS A 11 -2.51 16.38 21.05
C LYS A 11 -3.28 16.45 19.73
N PHE A 12 -4.27 17.35 19.63
CA PHE A 12 -5.04 17.57 18.41
C PHE A 12 -4.18 18.06 17.24
N VAL A 13 -3.29 19.04 17.48
CA VAL A 13 -2.37 19.57 16.44
C VAL A 13 -1.41 18.51 15.96
N ILE A 14 -0.88 17.68 16.88
CA ILE A 14 0.00 16.56 16.54
C ILE A 14 -0.77 15.55 15.68
N ALA A 15 -1.97 15.15 16.10
CA ALA A 15 -2.81 14.24 15.33
C ALA A 15 -3.08 14.78 13.92
N ALA A 16 -3.46 16.04 13.78
CA ALA A 16 -3.70 16.67 12.49
C ALA A 16 -2.46 16.66 11.60
N GLY A 17 -1.26 16.96 12.15
CA GLY A 17 0.00 16.88 11.41
C GLY A 17 0.30 15.45 10.91
N LEU A 18 0.06 14.42 11.73
CA LEU A 18 0.23 13.02 11.35
C LEU A 18 -0.80 12.58 10.30
N MET A 19 -2.04 13.05 10.39
CA MET A 19 -3.07 12.78 9.38
C MET A 19 -2.70 13.41 8.02
N ILE A 20 -2.25 14.68 8.00
CA ILE A 20 -1.79 15.35 6.78
C ILE A 20 -0.59 14.61 6.18
N MET A 21 0.37 14.18 6.99
CA MET A 21 1.50 13.36 6.54
C MET A 21 1.02 12.06 5.88
N SER A 22 -0.02 11.44 6.41
CA SER A 22 -0.56 10.17 5.91
C SER A 22 -1.16 10.25 4.50
N LEU A 23 -1.49 11.45 4.02
CA LEU A 23 -1.94 11.66 2.63
C LEU A 23 -0.90 11.18 1.59
N THR A 24 0.39 11.19 1.92
CA THR A 24 1.46 10.75 1.01
C THR A 24 1.73 9.25 1.06
N MET A 25 1.17 8.51 2.02
CA MET A 25 1.48 7.09 2.20
C MET A 25 0.94 6.19 1.06
N ALA A 26 -0.02 6.67 0.28
CA ALA A 26 -0.52 5.99 -0.91
C ALA A 26 0.05 6.56 -2.22
N CYS A 27 1.25 7.14 -2.18
CA CYS A 27 1.87 7.80 -3.34
C CYS A 27 2.12 6.87 -4.54
N ASN A 28 2.27 5.56 -4.31
CA ASN A 28 2.37 4.56 -5.36
C ASN A 28 1.14 4.52 -6.27
N SER A 29 -0.02 4.99 -5.80
CA SER A 29 -1.23 5.12 -6.63
C SER A 29 -1.08 6.16 -7.77
N ALA A 30 -0.10 7.06 -7.69
CA ALA A 30 0.22 7.99 -8.77
C ALA A 30 0.71 7.27 -10.02
N LEU A 31 1.42 6.16 -9.87
CA LEU A 31 2.11 5.50 -10.97
C LEU A 31 1.17 4.62 -11.81
N SER A 32 0.17 4.02 -11.21
CA SER A 32 -0.77 3.13 -11.92
C SER A 32 -1.39 3.80 -13.17
N PRO A 33 -1.93 5.02 -13.11
CA PRO A 33 -2.55 5.66 -14.28
C PRO A 33 -1.58 6.02 -15.41
N ILE A 34 -0.29 6.23 -15.10
CA ILE A 34 0.70 6.68 -16.10
C ILE A 34 1.38 5.54 -16.85
N LEU A 35 1.27 4.28 -16.38
CA LEU A 35 2.02 3.15 -16.95
C LEU A 35 1.74 2.94 -18.44
N ALA A 36 0.52 3.17 -18.90
CA ALA A 36 0.17 3.01 -20.32
C ALA A 36 0.91 4.03 -21.20
N GLU A 37 0.98 5.29 -20.78
CA GLU A 37 1.67 6.34 -21.53
C GLU A 37 3.19 6.19 -21.48
N VAL A 38 3.74 5.72 -20.34
CA VAL A 38 5.15 5.31 -20.24
C VAL A 38 5.43 4.19 -21.24
N GLY A 39 4.54 3.20 -21.38
CA GLY A 39 4.67 2.13 -22.37
C GLY A 39 4.72 2.62 -23.80
N LYS A 40 3.93 3.64 -24.16
CA LYS A 40 3.98 4.26 -25.48
C LYS A 40 5.29 5.01 -25.75
N SER A 41 5.89 5.59 -24.71
CA SER A 41 7.15 6.32 -24.81
C SER A 41 8.37 5.41 -24.91
N PHE A 42 8.25 4.15 -24.46
CA PHE A 42 9.32 3.14 -24.51
C PHE A 42 8.83 1.86 -25.22
N PRO A 43 8.58 1.90 -26.55
CA PRO A 43 7.93 0.81 -27.29
C PRO A 43 8.76 -0.49 -27.33
N ASP A 44 10.09 -0.39 -27.18
CA ASP A 44 10.99 -1.55 -27.16
C ASP A 44 11.02 -2.27 -25.80
N ALA A 45 10.42 -1.66 -24.77
CA ALA A 45 10.39 -2.23 -23.44
C ALA A 45 9.23 -3.23 -23.28
N SER A 46 9.48 -4.35 -22.60
CA SER A 46 8.41 -5.28 -22.24
C SER A 46 7.45 -4.66 -21.21
N ASP A 47 6.20 -5.11 -21.22
CA ASP A 47 5.21 -4.69 -20.20
C ASP A 47 5.75 -4.89 -18.78
N ALA A 48 6.43 -6.02 -18.51
CA ALA A 48 7.02 -6.29 -17.21
C ALA A 48 8.07 -5.23 -16.84
N SER A 49 8.92 -4.81 -17.79
CA SER A 49 9.90 -3.75 -17.54
C SER A 49 9.26 -2.41 -17.21
N ILE A 50 8.15 -2.07 -17.86
CA ILE A 50 7.39 -0.84 -17.56
C ILE A 50 6.76 -0.93 -16.17
N GLN A 51 6.19 -2.07 -15.83
CA GLN A 51 5.50 -2.30 -14.56
C GLN A 51 6.47 -2.30 -13.36
N ILE A 52 7.76 -2.60 -13.57
CA ILE A 52 8.81 -2.44 -12.54
C ILE A 52 8.83 -1.03 -11.97
N VAL A 53 8.53 0.00 -12.75
CA VAL A 53 8.47 1.40 -12.30
C VAL A 53 7.53 1.54 -11.09
N LEU A 54 6.42 0.80 -11.06
CA LEU A 54 5.49 0.81 -9.93
C LEU A 54 5.91 -0.18 -8.82
N THR A 55 6.30 -1.39 -9.20
CA THR A 55 6.52 -2.46 -8.21
C THR A 55 7.85 -2.34 -7.47
N LEU A 56 8.83 -1.64 -8.06
CA LEU A 56 10.11 -1.34 -7.42
C LEU A 56 9.96 -0.50 -6.15
N ILE A 57 8.97 0.39 -6.08
CA ILE A 57 8.63 1.14 -4.87
C ILE A 57 8.35 0.17 -3.71
N ASN A 58 7.52 -0.86 -3.97
CA ASN A 58 7.14 -1.83 -2.95
C ASN A 58 8.34 -2.70 -2.53
N LEU A 59 9.20 -3.09 -3.47
CA LEU A 59 10.40 -3.88 -3.18
C LEU A 59 11.35 -3.12 -2.25
N LEU A 60 11.61 -1.85 -2.54
CA LEU A 60 12.55 -1.03 -1.76
C LEU A 60 12.01 -0.60 -0.41
N THR A 61 10.68 -0.61 -0.23
CA THR A 61 10.06 -0.32 1.06
C THR A 61 10.59 -1.23 2.16
N LEU A 62 10.84 -2.52 1.88
CA LEU A 62 11.29 -3.48 2.88
C LEU A 62 12.69 -3.22 3.45
N PRO A 63 13.77 -3.15 2.63
CA PRO A 63 15.10 -2.91 3.17
C PRO A 63 15.19 -1.53 3.83
N MET A 64 14.45 -0.54 3.34
CA MET A 64 14.46 0.80 3.93
C MET A 64 13.73 0.86 5.28
N MET A 65 12.66 0.09 5.47
CA MET A 65 12.02 -0.06 6.78
C MET A 65 12.96 -0.68 7.82
N LEU A 66 13.85 -1.59 7.42
CA LEU A 66 14.85 -2.18 8.30
C LEU A 66 16.00 -1.20 8.63
N LEU A 67 16.27 -0.25 7.74
CA LEU A 67 17.29 0.78 7.95
C LEU A 67 16.81 1.94 8.82
N GLU A 68 15.51 2.17 8.91
CA GLU A 68 14.93 3.30 9.66
C GLU A 68 15.35 3.33 11.14
N PRO A 69 15.36 2.22 11.91
CA PRO A 69 15.83 2.23 13.28
C PRO A 69 17.30 2.66 13.43
N LEU A 70 18.12 2.46 12.38
CA LEU A 70 19.51 2.96 12.36
C LEU A 70 19.56 4.48 12.17
N LEU A 71 18.62 5.03 11.41
CA LEU A 71 18.48 6.48 11.25
C LEU A 71 17.93 7.13 12.52
N GLU A 72 17.02 6.49 13.25
CA GLU A 72 16.51 6.98 14.55
C GLU A 72 17.62 7.18 15.59
N ARG A 73 18.74 6.46 15.48
CA ARG A 73 19.93 6.67 16.35
C ARG A 73 20.66 7.98 16.08
N ARG A 74 20.46 8.61 14.92
CA ARG A 74 21.15 9.82 14.48
C ARG A 74 20.24 11.01 14.25
N MET A 75 18.97 10.75 14.00
CA MET A 75 17.99 11.77 13.62
C MET A 75 16.70 11.61 14.43
N THR A 76 16.02 12.73 14.70
CA THR A 76 14.70 12.68 15.33
C THR A 76 13.67 12.13 14.34
N LYS A 77 12.64 11.44 14.83
CA LYS A 77 11.55 10.90 14.00
C LYS A 77 10.93 11.95 13.08
N ARG A 78 10.73 13.20 13.56
CA ARG A 78 10.26 14.29 12.71
C ARG A 78 11.18 14.54 11.51
N ASN A 79 12.49 14.54 11.73
CA ASN A 79 13.45 14.79 10.64
C ASN A 79 13.48 13.63 9.64
N ILE A 80 13.30 12.39 10.09
CA ILE A 80 13.16 11.21 9.19
C ILE A 80 11.89 11.35 8.36
N ALA A 81 10.75 11.75 8.95
CA ALA A 81 9.52 12.01 8.22
C ALA A 81 9.67 13.13 7.18
N LEU A 82 10.36 14.23 7.54
CA LEU A 82 10.67 15.32 6.61
C LEU A 82 11.58 14.85 5.48
N LEU A 83 12.62 14.08 5.77
CA LEU A 83 13.51 13.48 4.78
C LEU A 83 12.73 12.57 3.83
N GLY A 84 11.88 11.69 4.35
CA GLY A 84 11.04 10.79 3.54
C GLY A 84 10.12 11.56 2.60
N THR A 85 9.41 12.57 3.12
CA THR A 85 8.51 13.40 2.31
C THR A 85 9.29 14.23 1.28
N PHE A 86 10.48 14.71 1.63
CA PHE A 86 11.37 15.42 0.70
C PHE A 86 11.88 14.51 -0.41
N LEU A 87 12.28 13.27 -0.11
CA LEU A 87 12.67 12.29 -1.13
C LEU A 87 11.53 12.00 -2.10
N MET A 88 10.28 11.89 -1.61
CA MET A 88 9.12 11.71 -2.47
C MET A 88 8.89 12.92 -3.39
N LEU A 89 9.10 14.15 -2.89
CA LEU A 89 9.04 15.36 -3.69
C LEU A 89 10.11 15.37 -4.79
N VAL A 90 11.36 15.09 -4.42
CA VAL A 90 12.48 15.03 -5.38
C VAL A 90 12.23 13.96 -6.42
N GLY A 91 11.86 12.73 -6.00
CA GLY A 91 11.51 11.63 -6.92
C GLY A 91 10.37 12.00 -7.86
N GLY A 92 9.36 12.74 -7.40
CA GLY A 92 8.26 13.23 -8.23
C GLY A 92 8.65 14.31 -9.24
N LEU A 93 9.68 15.10 -8.96
CA LEU A 93 10.16 16.16 -9.87
C LEU A 93 11.21 15.66 -10.88
N LEU A 94 11.97 14.62 -10.55
CA LEU A 94 13.03 14.09 -11.42
C LEU A 94 12.56 13.69 -12.81
N PRO A 95 11.36 13.09 -13.04
CA PRO A 95 10.90 12.76 -14.39
C PRO A 95 10.71 13.95 -15.33
N GLN A 96 10.68 15.18 -14.81
CA GLN A 96 10.64 16.38 -15.67
C GLN A 96 11.95 16.58 -16.46
N VAL A 97 13.07 16.00 -15.97
CA VAL A 97 14.41 16.12 -16.57
C VAL A 97 15.04 14.75 -16.87
N MET A 98 14.62 13.70 -16.17
CA MET A 98 15.13 12.33 -16.32
C MET A 98 14.04 11.44 -16.93
N ASN A 99 13.81 11.57 -18.24
CA ASN A 99 12.70 10.90 -18.95
C ASN A 99 13.12 10.25 -20.26
N THR A 100 14.40 10.20 -20.57
CA THR A 100 14.89 9.70 -21.87
C THR A 100 15.08 8.19 -21.91
N GLN A 101 15.26 7.53 -20.77
CA GLN A 101 15.51 6.10 -20.68
C GLN A 101 14.74 5.47 -19.51
N LEU A 102 14.24 4.25 -19.70
CA LEU A 102 13.41 3.57 -18.71
C LEU A 102 14.13 3.33 -17.37
N TRP A 103 15.43 3.04 -17.36
CA TRP A 103 16.19 2.85 -16.13
C TRP A 103 16.24 4.10 -15.23
N MET A 104 16.09 5.29 -15.81
CA MET A 104 16.00 6.54 -15.04
C MET A 104 14.74 6.53 -14.15
N LEU A 105 13.62 5.98 -14.67
CA LEU A 105 12.39 5.84 -13.92
C LEU A 105 12.55 4.82 -12.78
N TYR A 106 13.43 3.82 -12.92
CA TYR A 106 13.73 2.91 -11.80
C TYR A 106 14.45 3.65 -10.65
N ILE A 107 15.37 4.57 -10.95
CA ILE A 107 15.99 5.43 -9.93
C ILE A 107 14.94 6.32 -9.25
N VAL A 108 14.05 6.93 -10.05
CA VAL A 108 12.92 7.72 -9.53
C VAL A 108 12.07 6.90 -8.57
N SER A 109 11.69 5.69 -8.98
CA SER A 109 10.91 4.77 -8.13
C SER A 109 11.65 4.35 -6.86
N ALA A 110 12.97 4.17 -6.95
CA ALA A 110 13.82 3.87 -5.80
C ALA A 110 13.82 5.02 -4.78
N ILE A 111 13.93 6.24 -5.25
CA ILE A 111 13.90 7.44 -4.39
C ILE A 111 12.53 7.59 -3.73
N ILE A 112 11.44 7.44 -4.50
CA ILE A 112 10.07 7.52 -3.99
C ILE A 112 9.81 6.41 -2.97
N GLY A 113 10.21 5.15 -3.26
CA GLY A 113 10.04 4.01 -2.37
C GLY A 113 10.80 4.15 -1.06
N THR A 114 12.02 4.69 -1.10
CA THR A 114 12.79 5.03 0.10
C THR A 114 12.06 6.10 0.93
N GLY A 115 11.58 7.16 0.29
CA GLY A 115 10.81 8.21 0.95
C GLY A 115 9.53 7.68 1.59
N LEU A 116 8.79 6.84 0.87
CA LEU A 116 7.56 6.20 1.36
C LEU A 116 7.82 5.36 2.60
N SER A 117 8.89 4.56 2.61
CA SER A 117 9.25 3.72 3.76
C SER A 117 9.42 4.53 5.02
N PHE A 118 10.20 5.62 4.94
CA PHE A 118 10.45 6.50 6.08
C PHE A 118 9.17 7.15 6.59
N VAL A 119 8.28 7.59 5.71
CA VAL A 119 6.99 8.18 6.10
C VAL A 119 6.10 7.16 6.79
N VAL A 120 6.00 5.94 6.26
CA VAL A 120 5.11 4.87 6.78
C VAL A 120 5.52 4.44 8.18
N VAL A 121 6.80 4.12 8.38
CA VAL A 121 7.30 3.62 9.67
C VAL A 121 7.29 4.75 10.71
N THR A 122 7.83 5.91 10.35
CA THR A 122 7.88 7.05 11.26
C THR A 122 6.48 7.53 11.68
N SER A 123 5.49 7.51 10.78
CA SER A 123 4.11 7.88 11.13
C SER A 123 3.53 6.96 12.20
N SER A 124 3.66 5.66 12.03
CA SER A 124 3.19 4.66 12.98
C SER A 124 3.92 4.75 14.32
N SER A 125 5.22 5.00 14.28
CA SER A 125 6.07 5.21 15.46
C SER A 125 5.67 6.46 16.22
N LEU A 126 5.49 7.61 15.55
CA LEU A 126 5.04 8.86 16.17
C LEU A 126 3.63 8.74 16.78
N ILE A 127 2.69 8.04 16.12
CA ILE A 127 1.37 7.77 16.72
C ILE A 127 1.54 7.01 18.04
N SER A 128 2.42 6.03 18.07
CA SER A 128 2.67 5.22 19.27
C SER A 128 3.36 6.00 20.40
N ASP A 129 4.15 7.02 20.06
CA ASP A 129 4.85 7.86 21.05
C ASP A 129 3.91 8.87 21.75
N TYR A 130 2.96 9.43 20.98
CA TYR A 130 2.09 10.51 21.47
C TYR A 130 0.70 10.06 21.92
N PHE A 131 0.26 8.87 21.47
CA PHE A 131 -1.08 8.36 21.77
C PHE A 131 -1.02 6.97 22.37
N THR A 132 -1.88 6.69 23.36
CA THR A 132 -1.95 5.40 24.06
C THR A 132 -3.39 4.90 24.13
N GLY A 133 -3.58 3.60 24.33
CA GLY A 133 -4.90 2.97 24.52
C GLY A 133 -5.88 3.26 23.38
N ILE A 134 -7.08 3.69 23.70
CA ILE A 134 -8.18 3.96 22.76
C ILE A 134 -7.83 5.10 21.80
N ASP A 135 -7.12 6.14 22.27
CA ASP A 135 -6.76 7.29 21.42
C ASP A 135 -5.77 6.87 20.33
N LYS A 136 -4.82 5.99 20.62
CA LYS A 136 -3.92 5.41 19.61
C LYS A 136 -4.71 4.68 18.52
N SER A 137 -5.66 3.83 18.90
CA SER A 137 -6.51 3.09 17.96
C SER A 137 -7.36 4.02 17.10
N ARG A 138 -7.91 5.09 17.69
CA ARG A 138 -8.67 6.11 16.94
C ARG A 138 -7.81 6.84 15.92
N VAL A 139 -6.62 7.30 16.32
CA VAL A 139 -5.69 8.01 15.45
C VAL A 139 -5.22 7.11 14.30
N MET A 140 -4.93 5.83 14.55
CA MET A 140 -4.61 4.85 13.50
C MET A 140 -5.78 4.61 12.53
N GLY A 141 -7.01 4.60 13.04
CA GLY A 141 -8.21 4.52 12.21
C GLY A 141 -8.36 5.74 11.28
N PHE A 142 -8.19 6.94 11.81
CA PHE A 142 -8.17 8.17 11.01
C PHE A 142 -7.02 8.19 10.01
N GLN A 143 -5.83 7.69 10.37
CA GLN A 143 -4.70 7.54 9.46
C GLN A 143 -5.09 6.77 8.20
N SER A 144 -5.77 5.63 8.34
CA SER A 144 -6.22 4.82 7.20
C SER A 144 -7.17 5.58 6.28
N ILE A 145 -8.05 6.42 6.85
CA ILE A 145 -8.95 7.30 6.07
C ILE A 145 -8.14 8.32 5.27
N PHE A 146 -7.17 8.99 5.90
CA PHE A 146 -6.33 9.99 5.23
C PHE A 146 -5.43 9.38 4.16
N VAL A 147 -4.91 8.15 4.36
CA VAL A 147 -4.21 7.38 3.33
C VAL A 147 -5.10 7.17 2.12
N SER A 148 -6.36 6.75 2.33
CA SER A 148 -7.31 6.54 1.22
C SER A 148 -7.68 7.83 0.50
N ILE A 149 -7.89 8.93 1.24
CA ILE A 149 -8.13 10.27 0.65
C ILE A 149 -6.92 10.69 -0.20
N GLY A 150 -5.70 10.58 0.35
CA GLY A 150 -4.47 10.90 -0.35
C GLY A 150 -4.31 10.08 -1.63
N GLY A 151 -4.50 8.76 -1.54
CA GLY A 151 -4.45 7.84 -2.68
C GLY A 151 -5.46 8.20 -3.77
N THR A 152 -6.68 8.56 -3.38
CA THR A 152 -7.73 9.00 -4.32
C THR A 152 -7.34 10.28 -5.06
N ILE A 153 -6.88 11.31 -4.33
CA ILE A 153 -6.45 12.60 -4.91
C ILE A 153 -5.26 12.39 -5.84
N ILE A 154 -4.27 11.62 -5.37
CA ILE A 154 -3.02 11.37 -6.09
C ILE A 154 -3.29 10.57 -7.37
N ALA A 155 -4.07 9.49 -7.31
CA ALA A 155 -4.39 8.67 -8.48
C ALA A 155 -5.18 9.45 -9.53
N LYS A 156 -6.23 10.18 -9.11
CA LYS A 156 -7.02 10.98 -10.04
C LYS A 156 -6.21 12.14 -10.63
N GLY A 157 -5.46 12.85 -9.80
CA GLY A 157 -4.61 13.98 -10.22
C GLY A 157 -3.53 13.53 -11.21
N SER A 158 -2.83 12.43 -10.91
CA SER A 158 -1.83 11.85 -11.80
C SER A 158 -2.41 11.50 -13.18
N GLY A 159 -3.56 10.80 -13.20
CA GLY A 159 -4.24 10.45 -14.44
C GLY A 159 -4.67 11.66 -15.24
N MET A 160 -5.20 12.71 -14.58
CA MET A 160 -5.60 13.96 -15.26
C MET A 160 -4.39 14.72 -15.84
N PHE A 161 -3.30 14.83 -15.08
CA PHE A 161 -2.09 15.50 -15.57
C PHE A 161 -1.47 14.73 -16.74
N THR A 162 -1.44 13.40 -16.65
CA THR A 162 -0.94 12.54 -17.73
C THR A 162 -1.76 12.69 -19.01
N ALA A 163 -3.08 12.66 -18.92
CA ALA A 163 -3.97 12.76 -20.07
C ALA A 163 -3.86 14.12 -20.80
N ASN A 164 -3.61 15.22 -20.06
CA ASN A 164 -3.57 16.56 -20.65
C ASN A 164 -2.18 17.02 -21.07
N TRP A 165 -1.11 16.56 -20.38
CA TRP A 165 0.23 17.13 -20.54
C TRP A 165 1.36 16.09 -20.66
N GLY A 166 1.04 14.81 -20.76
CA GLY A 166 2.01 13.73 -20.87
C GLY A 166 2.35 13.09 -19.52
N TRP A 167 2.95 11.89 -19.57
CA TRP A 167 3.20 11.06 -18.40
C TRP A 167 4.19 11.69 -17.40
N GLU A 168 5.16 12.49 -17.88
CA GLU A 168 6.10 13.20 -17.01
C GLU A 168 5.37 14.14 -16.06
N LYS A 169 4.33 14.81 -16.57
CA LYS A 169 3.50 15.74 -15.78
C LYS A 169 2.59 15.02 -14.79
N GLY A 170 2.29 13.73 -15.01
CA GLY A 170 1.59 12.91 -14.05
C GLY A 170 2.30 12.83 -12.69
N TYR A 171 3.62 12.90 -12.68
CA TYR A 171 4.42 12.95 -11.45
C TYR A 171 4.30 14.28 -10.67
N LEU A 172 3.79 15.37 -11.28
CA LEU A 172 3.61 16.63 -10.57
C LEU A 172 2.63 16.57 -9.39
N VAL A 173 1.84 15.51 -9.28
CA VAL A 173 1.00 15.27 -8.08
C VAL A 173 1.84 15.17 -6.81
N PHE A 174 3.13 14.82 -6.91
CA PHE A 174 4.03 14.80 -5.76
C PHE A 174 4.33 16.19 -5.19
N LEU A 175 3.98 17.29 -5.90
CA LEU A 175 4.03 18.65 -5.34
C LEU A 175 3.13 18.81 -4.09
N ILE A 176 2.17 17.91 -3.88
CA ILE A 176 1.41 17.83 -2.62
C ILE A 176 2.34 17.65 -1.40
N ALA A 177 3.54 17.10 -1.59
CA ALA A 177 4.53 16.97 -0.51
C ALA A 177 5.01 18.33 0.03
N VAL A 178 4.96 19.41 -0.76
CA VAL A 178 5.42 20.75 -0.33
C VAL A 178 4.62 21.27 0.88
N PRO A 179 3.29 21.44 0.81
CA PRO A 179 2.52 21.85 1.96
C PRO A 179 2.59 20.82 3.10
N ILE A 180 2.73 19.52 2.81
CA ILE A 180 2.85 18.48 3.83
C ILE A 180 4.16 18.61 4.61
N ILE A 181 5.29 18.90 3.95
CA ILE A 181 6.58 19.20 4.62
C ILE A 181 6.41 20.36 5.60
N ILE A 182 5.75 21.44 5.17
CA ILE A 182 5.48 22.60 6.02
C ILE A 182 4.62 22.20 7.23
N CYS A 183 3.57 21.41 7.01
CA CYS A 183 2.70 20.93 8.09
C CYS A 183 3.46 20.01 9.07
N ILE A 184 4.27 19.07 8.59
CA ILE A 184 5.08 18.20 9.46
C ILE A 184 6.03 19.07 10.31
N TRP A 185 6.72 20.01 9.69
CA TRP A 185 7.63 20.90 10.40
C TRP A 185 6.92 21.75 11.45
N ALA A 186 5.76 22.29 11.14
CA ALA A 186 4.98 23.17 12.02
C ALA A 186 4.23 22.41 13.11
N MET A 187 3.66 21.23 12.84
CA MET A 187 2.67 20.57 13.71
C MET A 187 3.26 19.40 14.49
N VAL A 188 4.25 18.68 13.95
CA VAL A 188 4.88 17.54 14.65
C VAL A 188 6.03 18.04 15.53
N PRO A 189 6.09 17.69 16.83
CA PRO A 189 7.20 18.08 17.72
C PRO A 189 8.52 17.47 17.25
N LYS A 190 9.64 18.16 17.52
CA LYS A 190 10.96 17.68 17.11
C LYS A 190 11.33 16.35 17.78
N GLY A 191 10.89 16.16 19.02
CA GLY A 191 11.30 15.01 19.83
C GLY A 191 12.79 15.00 20.14
N GLU A 192 13.21 14.02 20.91
CA GLU A 192 14.62 13.76 21.23
C GLU A 192 15.08 12.53 20.42
N VAL A 193 16.37 12.46 20.11
CA VAL A 193 16.96 11.24 19.54
C VAL A 193 16.96 10.20 20.67
N PRO A 194 16.38 9.01 20.49
CA PRO A 194 16.32 8.00 21.53
C PRO A 194 17.73 7.63 22.01
N GLU A 195 18.02 7.78 23.32
CA GLU A 195 19.18 7.12 23.90
C GLU A 195 18.99 5.61 23.73
N GLN A 196 20.04 4.96 23.23
CA GLN A 196 20.13 3.55 22.82
C GLN A 196 19.14 2.62 23.56
N ALA A 197 18.00 2.33 22.96
CA ALA A 197 17.24 1.17 23.36
C ALA A 197 18.03 -0.07 22.91
N ALA A 198 18.50 -0.84 23.87
CA ALA A 198 19.18 -2.10 23.62
C ALA A 198 18.29 -2.96 22.72
N SER A 199 18.86 -3.43 21.61
CA SER A 199 18.26 -4.42 20.75
C SER A 199 17.98 -5.66 21.59
N THR A 200 16.74 -5.85 22.00
CA THR A 200 16.31 -7.14 22.56
C THR A 200 16.37 -8.12 21.39
N GLU A 201 17.43 -8.91 21.32
CA GLU A 201 17.50 -10.10 20.46
C GLU A 201 16.39 -11.04 20.90
N SER A 202 15.21 -10.89 20.34
CA SER A 202 14.15 -11.87 20.48
C SER A 202 14.54 -13.06 19.60
N LYS A 203 14.99 -14.15 20.22
CA LYS A 203 15.13 -15.46 19.57
C LYS A 203 13.75 -15.90 19.12
N SER A 204 13.42 -15.59 17.88
CA SER A 204 12.14 -15.92 17.29
C SER A 204 12.17 -17.35 16.74
N ALA A 205 11.42 -18.23 17.37
CA ALA A 205 11.02 -19.47 16.71
C ALA A 205 9.89 -19.13 15.72
N ILE A 206 10.18 -19.18 14.41
CA ILE A 206 9.17 -18.98 13.37
C ILE A 206 8.18 -20.15 13.44
N SER A 207 6.93 -19.87 13.85
CA SER A 207 5.88 -20.88 13.96
C SER A 207 5.41 -21.32 12.55
N GLY A 208 5.01 -22.59 12.40
CA GLY A 208 4.46 -23.11 11.15
C GLY A 208 3.24 -22.31 10.64
N SER A 209 2.42 -21.80 11.55
CA SER A 209 1.28 -20.92 11.22
C SER A 209 1.73 -19.60 10.60
N MET A 210 2.84 -19.04 11.07
CA MET A 210 3.41 -17.81 10.53
C MET A 210 3.98 -18.00 9.13
N VAL A 211 4.64 -19.13 8.87
CA VAL A 211 5.13 -19.49 7.52
C VAL A 211 3.96 -19.67 6.56
N TYR A 212 2.93 -20.41 6.95
CA TYR A 212 1.72 -20.59 6.14
C TYR A 212 1.07 -19.24 5.79
N PHE A 213 0.91 -18.36 6.79
CA PHE A 213 0.29 -17.07 6.59
C PHE A 213 1.16 -16.13 5.74
N GLY A 214 2.47 -16.17 5.91
CA GLY A 214 3.43 -15.46 5.06
C GLY A 214 3.33 -15.89 3.58
N ILE A 215 3.27 -17.20 3.31
CA ILE A 215 3.07 -17.75 1.96
C ILE A 215 1.73 -17.31 1.39
N LEU A 216 0.65 -17.36 2.18
CA LEU A 216 -0.66 -16.88 1.77
C LEU A 216 -0.63 -15.41 1.37
N CYS A 217 0.07 -14.56 2.14
CA CYS A 217 0.23 -13.13 1.86
C CYS A 217 1.08 -12.89 0.62
N LEU A 218 2.17 -13.65 0.42
CA LEU A 218 3.01 -13.58 -0.77
C LEU A 218 2.21 -13.89 -2.04
N ILE A 219 1.51 -15.04 -2.06
CA ILE A 219 0.72 -15.46 -3.22
C ILE A 219 -0.43 -14.46 -3.47
N THR A 220 -1.11 -13.99 -2.42
CA THR A 220 -2.16 -12.96 -2.56
C THR A 220 -1.57 -11.68 -3.15
N GLY A 221 -0.37 -11.26 -2.70
CA GLY A 221 0.34 -10.09 -3.22
C GLY A 221 0.59 -10.17 -4.72
N ILE A 222 1.04 -11.34 -5.21
CA ILE A 222 1.29 -11.58 -6.63
C ILE A 222 0.05 -11.25 -7.47
N PHE A 223 -1.10 -11.78 -7.11
CA PHE A 223 -2.32 -11.64 -7.94
C PHE A 223 -3.10 -10.34 -7.69
N VAL A 224 -2.98 -9.74 -6.52
CA VAL A 224 -3.60 -8.44 -6.22
C VAL A 224 -2.89 -7.30 -6.94
N ALA A 225 -1.56 -7.35 -7.07
CA ALA A 225 -0.80 -6.32 -7.76
C ALA A 225 -1.18 -6.19 -9.23
N THR A 226 -1.60 -7.28 -9.88
CA THR A 226 -2.03 -7.29 -11.29
C THR A 226 -3.06 -6.20 -11.60
N PHE A 227 -3.97 -5.91 -10.67
CA PHE A 227 -4.94 -4.84 -10.86
C PHE A 227 -4.25 -3.48 -11.04
N ASN A 228 -3.38 -3.11 -10.12
CA ASN A 228 -2.71 -1.80 -10.14
C ASN A 228 -1.70 -1.66 -11.28
N THR A 229 -0.98 -2.73 -11.63
CA THR A 229 0.07 -2.69 -12.65
C THR A 229 -0.48 -2.76 -14.08
N ASN A 230 -1.67 -3.35 -14.26
CA ASN A 230 -2.22 -3.59 -15.60
C ASN A 230 -3.45 -2.74 -15.95
N ILE A 231 -4.12 -2.10 -14.98
CA ILE A 231 -5.41 -1.41 -15.24
C ILE A 231 -5.29 -0.27 -16.28
N ALA A 232 -4.20 0.52 -16.24
CA ALA A 232 -4.00 1.59 -17.21
C ALA A 232 -3.76 1.03 -18.62
N MET A 233 -2.92 0.00 -18.73
CA MET A 233 -2.68 -0.68 -20.01
C MET A 233 -3.94 -1.38 -20.54
N TYR A 234 -4.77 -1.91 -19.64
CA TYR A 234 -6.04 -2.55 -19.98
C TYR A 234 -7.02 -1.54 -20.60
N ILE A 235 -7.17 -0.39 -19.95
CA ILE A 235 -8.05 0.70 -20.41
C ILE A 235 -7.58 1.23 -21.77
N ASP A 236 -6.28 1.45 -21.93
CA ASP A 236 -5.70 1.95 -23.16
C ASP A 236 -5.82 0.96 -24.33
N ARG A 237 -5.38 -0.29 -24.15
CA ARG A 237 -5.38 -1.33 -25.20
C ARG A 237 -6.77 -1.78 -25.65
N ASN A 238 -7.76 -1.68 -24.76
CA ASN A 238 -9.16 -1.97 -25.12
C ASN A 238 -9.94 -0.72 -25.57
N HIS A 239 -9.27 0.43 -25.75
CA HIS A 239 -9.88 1.70 -26.17
C HIS A 239 -11.06 2.15 -25.30
N ILE A 240 -10.99 1.89 -23.98
CA ILE A 240 -12.04 2.24 -23.01
C ILE A 240 -11.92 3.72 -22.60
N GLY A 241 -10.71 4.25 -22.61
CA GLY A 241 -10.39 5.62 -22.21
C GLY A 241 -8.89 5.90 -22.19
N ASP A 242 -8.54 6.96 -21.51
CA ASP A 242 -7.19 7.49 -21.38
C ASP A 242 -6.62 7.33 -19.95
N ALA A 243 -5.48 7.93 -19.68
CA ALA A 243 -4.85 7.95 -18.36
C ALA A 243 -5.76 8.59 -17.28
N SER A 244 -6.61 9.57 -17.64
CA SER A 244 -7.59 10.15 -16.71
C SER A 244 -8.66 9.14 -16.31
N THR A 245 -9.07 8.29 -17.24
CA THR A 245 -10.00 7.18 -17.00
C THR A 245 -9.38 6.14 -16.09
N ALA A 246 -8.12 5.76 -16.33
CA ALA A 246 -7.35 4.86 -15.46
C ALA A 246 -7.18 5.45 -14.04
N GLY A 247 -6.87 6.75 -13.96
CA GLY A 247 -6.80 7.47 -12.69
C GLY A 247 -8.12 7.49 -11.94
N THR A 248 -9.26 7.54 -12.65
CA THR A 248 -10.60 7.48 -12.03
C THR A 248 -10.85 6.09 -11.43
N VAL A 249 -10.54 5.02 -12.15
CA VAL A 249 -10.69 3.64 -11.66
C VAL A 249 -9.82 3.40 -10.43
N SER A 250 -8.56 3.85 -10.47
CA SER A 250 -7.64 3.76 -9.35
C SER A 250 -8.10 4.59 -8.14
N ALA A 251 -8.64 5.79 -8.39
CA ALA A 251 -9.21 6.65 -7.35
C ALA A 251 -10.46 6.04 -6.69
N ILE A 252 -11.33 5.39 -7.46
CA ILE A 252 -12.48 4.64 -6.93
C ILE A 252 -12.01 3.53 -6.00
N MET A 253 -11.06 2.71 -6.44
CA MET A 253 -10.51 1.64 -5.63
C MET A 253 -9.93 2.15 -4.31
N GLN A 254 -9.15 3.23 -4.34
CA GLN A 254 -8.55 3.83 -3.14
C GLN A 254 -9.60 4.50 -2.24
N GLY A 255 -10.56 5.22 -2.84
CA GLY A 255 -11.61 5.93 -2.10
C GLY A 255 -12.51 5.00 -1.29
N ILE A 256 -12.76 3.80 -1.78
CA ILE A 256 -13.51 2.76 -1.05
C ILE A 256 -12.79 2.33 0.25
N GLY A 257 -11.48 2.50 0.33
CA GLY A 257 -10.72 2.26 1.56
C GLY A 257 -11.23 3.06 2.77
N ILE A 258 -11.82 4.22 2.54
CA ILE A 258 -12.47 5.04 3.58
C ILE A 258 -13.62 4.27 4.23
N LEU A 259 -14.51 3.69 3.40
CA LEU A 259 -15.65 2.89 3.87
C LEU A 259 -15.20 1.59 4.52
N GLY A 260 -14.16 0.95 3.95
CA GLY A 260 -13.60 -0.29 4.47
C GLY A 260 -13.13 -0.16 5.93
N GLY A 261 -12.46 0.93 6.27
CA GLY A 261 -12.05 1.22 7.65
C GLY A 261 -13.23 1.34 8.62
N LEU A 262 -14.37 1.90 8.17
CA LEU A 262 -15.57 2.06 8.98
C LEU A 262 -16.33 0.74 9.20
N ILE A 263 -16.37 -0.13 8.19
CA ILE A 263 -17.16 -1.39 8.25
C ILE A 263 -16.34 -2.57 8.79
N LEU A 264 -15.02 -2.46 8.86
CA LEU A 264 -14.11 -3.56 9.24
C LEU A 264 -14.54 -4.24 10.54
N GLY A 265 -14.85 -3.46 11.58
CA GLY A 265 -15.26 -4.01 12.86
C GLY A 265 -16.51 -4.88 12.78
N ASN A 266 -17.50 -4.48 11.97
CA ASN A 266 -18.74 -5.24 11.78
C ASN A 266 -18.48 -6.49 10.92
N VAL A 267 -17.64 -6.37 9.89
CA VAL A 267 -17.25 -7.49 9.02
C VAL A 267 -16.52 -8.56 9.81
N VAL A 268 -15.55 -8.17 10.66
CA VAL A 268 -14.82 -9.11 11.52
C VAL A 268 -15.76 -9.82 12.51
N LYS A 269 -16.70 -9.09 13.12
CA LYS A 269 -17.71 -9.71 14.04
C LYS A 269 -18.59 -10.71 13.30
N THR A 270 -18.99 -10.43 12.04
CA THR A 270 -19.90 -11.29 11.27
C THR A 270 -19.20 -12.49 10.68
N PHE A 271 -18.07 -12.27 10.01
CA PHE A 271 -17.35 -13.31 9.26
C PHE A 271 -16.29 -14.03 10.09
N LYS A 272 -15.91 -13.48 11.27
CA LYS A 272 -14.95 -14.09 12.21
C LYS A 272 -13.70 -14.61 11.46
N ARG A 273 -13.42 -15.92 11.60
CA ARG A 273 -12.27 -16.59 10.95
C ARG A 273 -12.29 -16.51 9.41
N PHE A 274 -13.44 -16.31 8.78
CA PHE A 274 -13.58 -16.26 7.33
C PHE A 274 -13.29 -14.86 6.75
N THR A 275 -13.07 -13.85 7.57
CA THR A 275 -12.93 -12.44 7.14
C THR A 275 -11.89 -12.26 6.03
N ILE A 276 -10.69 -12.84 6.19
CA ILE A 276 -9.60 -12.70 5.21
C ILE A 276 -9.94 -13.45 3.91
N GLY A 277 -10.44 -14.68 4.02
CA GLY A 277 -10.84 -15.48 2.86
C GLY A 277 -11.97 -14.82 2.07
N ALA A 278 -13.01 -14.33 2.76
CA ALA A 278 -14.12 -13.61 2.13
C ALA A 278 -13.65 -12.33 1.43
N ALA A 279 -12.75 -11.57 2.05
CA ALA A 279 -12.16 -10.37 1.45
C ALA A 279 -11.40 -10.70 0.15
N ILE A 280 -10.61 -11.78 0.14
CA ILE A 280 -9.87 -12.23 -1.06
C ILE A 280 -10.85 -12.69 -2.15
N ILE A 281 -11.95 -13.37 -1.80
CA ILE A 281 -13.01 -13.77 -2.76
C ILE A 281 -13.66 -12.54 -3.38
N VAL A 282 -13.97 -11.51 -2.58
CA VAL A 282 -14.52 -10.24 -3.11
C VAL A 282 -13.55 -9.58 -4.08
N MET A 283 -12.23 -9.58 -3.78
CA MET A 283 -11.21 -9.11 -4.70
C MET A 283 -11.15 -9.95 -5.99
N ALA A 284 -11.29 -11.27 -5.89
CA ALA A 284 -11.34 -12.16 -7.04
C ALA A 284 -12.50 -11.81 -7.98
N ILE A 285 -13.71 -11.59 -7.43
CA ILE A 285 -14.89 -11.19 -8.21
C ILE A 285 -14.64 -9.83 -8.87
N GLY A 286 -14.10 -8.84 -8.13
CA GLY A 286 -13.77 -7.53 -8.68
C GLY A 286 -12.77 -7.61 -9.84
N THR A 287 -11.72 -8.42 -9.69
CA THR A 287 -10.71 -8.64 -10.73
C THR A 287 -11.30 -9.37 -11.95
N ALA A 288 -12.19 -10.36 -11.73
CA ALA A 288 -12.89 -11.07 -12.80
C ALA A 288 -13.78 -10.14 -13.63
N LEU A 289 -14.54 -9.25 -12.99
CA LEU A 289 -15.39 -8.27 -13.69
C LEU A 289 -14.58 -7.38 -14.62
N VAL A 290 -13.38 -6.94 -14.20
CA VAL A 290 -12.48 -6.16 -15.05
C VAL A 290 -11.98 -7.00 -16.24
N GLY A 291 -11.54 -8.24 -16.01
CA GLY A 291 -11.00 -9.09 -17.07
C GLY A 291 -12.03 -9.54 -18.10
N LEU A 292 -13.31 -9.61 -17.71
CA LEU A 292 -14.41 -10.11 -18.54
C LEU A 292 -15.20 -9.02 -19.28
N SER A 293 -14.98 -7.73 -18.99
CA SER A 293 -15.79 -6.65 -19.54
C SER A 293 -14.97 -5.44 -19.95
N THR A 294 -15.23 -4.92 -21.13
CA THR A 294 -14.69 -3.64 -21.63
C THR A 294 -15.59 -2.44 -21.32
N SER A 295 -16.70 -2.67 -20.61
CA SER A 295 -17.62 -1.61 -20.20
C SER A 295 -17.09 -0.83 -19.01
N PHE A 296 -16.91 0.49 -19.14
CA PHE A 296 -16.39 1.34 -18.07
C PHE A 296 -17.18 1.25 -16.75
N PRO A 297 -18.55 1.25 -16.74
CA PRO A 297 -19.31 1.05 -15.50
C PRO A 297 -19.01 -0.28 -14.81
N VAL A 298 -18.83 -1.37 -15.56
CA VAL A 298 -18.51 -2.70 -15.00
C VAL A 298 -17.10 -2.70 -14.40
N ILE A 299 -16.15 -2.04 -15.05
CA ILE A 299 -14.79 -1.86 -14.51
C ILE A 299 -14.82 -1.06 -13.20
N CYS A 300 -15.64 -0.01 -13.12
CA CYS A 300 -15.83 0.75 -11.88
C CYS A 300 -16.41 -0.13 -10.75
N VAL A 301 -17.38 -0.99 -11.04
CA VAL A 301 -17.90 -1.96 -10.05
C VAL A 301 -16.79 -2.94 -9.65
N GLY A 302 -15.98 -3.42 -10.59
CA GLY A 302 -14.80 -4.24 -10.30
C GLY A 302 -13.80 -3.54 -9.37
N ALA A 303 -13.53 -2.24 -9.61
CA ALA A 303 -12.66 -1.43 -8.76
C ALA A 303 -13.24 -1.23 -7.34
N ILE A 304 -14.56 -1.05 -7.21
CA ILE A 304 -15.25 -0.98 -5.92
C ILE A 304 -15.06 -2.27 -5.13
N LEU A 305 -15.33 -3.42 -5.74
CA LEU A 305 -15.15 -4.72 -5.08
C LEU A 305 -13.70 -4.99 -4.70
N MET A 306 -12.76 -4.63 -5.58
CA MET A 306 -11.32 -4.69 -5.30
C MET A 306 -10.97 -3.83 -4.08
N GLY A 307 -11.46 -2.59 -4.03
CA GLY A 307 -11.25 -1.64 -2.93
C GLY A 307 -11.83 -2.15 -1.61
N ILE A 308 -13.06 -2.70 -1.60
CA ILE A 308 -13.70 -3.30 -0.41
C ILE A 308 -12.84 -4.46 0.11
N GLY A 309 -12.49 -5.41 -0.75
CA GLY A 309 -11.68 -6.56 -0.36
C GLY A 309 -10.32 -6.14 0.18
N PHE A 310 -9.64 -5.18 -0.46
CA PHE A 310 -8.35 -4.65 -0.02
C PHE A 310 -8.44 -3.97 1.35
N ALA A 311 -9.46 -3.14 1.56
CA ALA A 311 -9.69 -2.41 2.80
C ALA A 311 -9.99 -3.32 4.02
N ILE A 312 -10.54 -4.50 3.77
CA ILE A 312 -10.78 -5.51 4.82
C ILE A 312 -9.55 -6.41 4.99
N ARG A 313 -8.98 -6.90 3.90
CA ARG A 313 -7.88 -7.87 3.91
C ARG A 313 -6.62 -7.29 4.55
N ASN A 314 -6.24 -6.05 4.22
CA ASN A 314 -4.95 -5.50 4.62
C ASN A 314 -4.85 -5.31 6.15
N PRO A 315 -5.74 -4.57 6.83
CA PRO A 315 -5.72 -4.47 8.28
C PRO A 315 -6.06 -5.81 8.95
N GLY A 316 -6.90 -6.64 8.34
CA GLY A 316 -7.19 -7.98 8.81
C GLY A 316 -5.94 -8.86 8.87
N ALA A 317 -5.09 -8.82 7.85
CA ALA A 317 -3.84 -9.57 7.82
C ALA A 317 -2.85 -9.11 8.90
N VAL A 318 -2.75 -7.80 9.14
CA VAL A 318 -1.90 -7.23 10.20
C VAL A 318 -2.38 -7.67 11.58
N THR A 319 -3.68 -7.53 11.86
CA THR A 319 -4.27 -7.93 13.14
C THR A 319 -4.11 -9.42 13.38
N PHE A 320 -4.40 -10.22 12.36
CA PHE A 320 -4.29 -11.67 12.45
C PHE A 320 -2.86 -12.13 12.70
N SER A 321 -1.87 -11.55 11.98
CA SER A 321 -0.46 -11.90 12.18
C SER A 321 0.03 -11.59 13.59
N ALA A 322 -0.46 -10.52 14.21
CA ALA A 322 -0.15 -10.18 15.59
C ALA A 322 -0.74 -11.18 16.61
N ASN A 323 -1.90 -11.78 16.28
CA ASN A 323 -2.63 -12.67 17.19
C ASN A 323 -2.17 -14.14 17.13
N ILE A 324 -1.45 -14.56 16.08
CA ILE A 324 -0.95 -15.95 15.94
C ILE A 324 0.40 -16.20 16.62
N VAL A 325 0.98 -15.17 17.23
CA VAL A 325 2.26 -15.23 17.95
C VAL A 325 2.13 -14.60 19.33
N ASP A 326 3.13 -14.85 20.19
CA ASP A 326 3.19 -14.17 21.49
C ASP A 326 3.26 -12.64 21.32
N PRO A 327 2.67 -11.86 22.23
CA PRO A 327 2.65 -10.39 22.15
C PRO A 327 4.03 -9.74 21.96
N SER A 328 5.08 -10.37 22.49
CA SER A 328 6.47 -9.93 22.32
C SER A 328 7.00 -10.07 20.89
N GLN A 329 6.38 -10.93 20.09
CA GLN A 329 6.76 -11.23 18.70
C GLN A 329 5.80 -10.59 17.67
N ALA A 330 4.74 -9.92 18.10
CA ALA A 330 3.70 -9.37 17.24
C ALA A 330 4.26 -8.40 16.17
N SER A 331 5.18 -7.52 16.55
CA SER A 331 5.81 -6.58 15.60
C SER A 331 6.60 -7.29 14.51
N MET A 332 7.29 -8.37 14.86
CA MET A 332 8.05 -9.18 13.90
C MET A 332 7.11 -9.94 12.95
N ALA A 333 6.03 -10.51 13.45
CA ALA A 333 5.03 -11.19 12.63
C ALA A 333 4.38 -10.24 11.61
N ILE A 334 4.01 -9.04 12.03
CA ILE A 334 3.49 -7.98 11.16
C ILE A 334 4.51 -7.62 10.08
N ALA A 335 5.79 -7.45 10.46
CA ALA A 335 6.86 -7.12 9.52
C ALA A 335 7.03 -8.22 8.46
N ILE A 336 7.10 -9.50 8.85
CA ILE A 336 7.24 -10.63 7.93
C ILE A 336 6.07 -10.71 6.96
N VAL A 337 4.84 -10.58 7.45
CA VAL A 337 3.63 -10.64 6.63
C VAL A 337 3.55 -9.48 5.65
N SER A 338 3.93 -8.28 6.08
CA SER A 338 4.01 -7.11 5.20
C SER A 338 5.11 -7.27 4.16
N ALA A 339 6.26 -7.81 4.57
CA ALA A 339 7.41 -8.10 3.72
C ALA A 339 7.05 -9.09 2.61
N THR A 340 6.46 -10.23 2.97
CA THR A 340 6.07 -11.26 2.01
C THR A 340 5.00 -10.76 1.04
N TYR A 341 4.04 -9.97 1.50
CA TYR A 341 3.05 -9.33 0.64
C TYR A 341 3.68 -8.37 -0.39
N ASN A 342 4.59 -7.48 0.04
CA ASN A 342 5.27 -6.56 -0.85
C ASN A 342 6.20 -7.27 -1.84
N LEU A 343 6.87 -8.35 -1.40
CA LEU A 343 7.64 -9.22 -2.29
C LEU A 343 6.74 -9.87 -3.34
N GLY A 344 5.54 -10.32 -2.95
CA GLY A 344 4.53 -10.83 -3.88
C GLY A 344 4.12 -9.77 -4.90
N ASN A 345 3.86 -8.53 -4.47
CA ASN A 345 3.57 -7.43 -5.38
C ASN A 345 4.67 -7.20 -6.42
N PHE A 346 5.94 -7.24 -6.00
CA PHE A 346 7.08 -7.10 -6.91
C PHE A 346 7.17 -8.25 -7.91
N LEU A 347 6.94 -9.48 -7.47
CA LEU A 347 7.02 -10.69 -8.32
C LEU A 347 5.84 -10.82 -9.29
N SER A 348 4.77 -10.05 -9.11
CA SER A 348 3.52 -10.14 -9.88
C SER A 348 3.77 -10.17 -11.38
N ASP A 349 4.45 -9.17 -11.88
CA ASP A 349 4.60 -8.95 -13.32
C ASP A 349 5.52 -9.99 -13.97
N TYR A 350 6.47 -10.53 -13.21
CA TYR A 350 7.36 -11.61 -13.65
C TYR A 350 6.68 -12.98 -13.69
N ILE A 351 5.60 -13.16 -12.91
CA ILE A 351 4.88 -14.43 -12.82
C ILE A 351 3.61 -14.36 -13.67
N VAL A 352 2.78 -13.34 -13.48
CA VAL A 352 1.46 -13.25 -14.12
C VAL A 352 1.56 -13.01 -15.62
N ASN A 353 2.45 -12.10 -16.06
CA ASN A 353 2.53 -11.75 -17.48
C ASN A 353 2.97 -12.94 -18.37
N PRO A 354 4.04 -13.70 -18.05
CA PRO A 354 4.42 -14.85 -18.86
C PRO A 354 3.37 -15.97 -18.85
N VAL A 355 2.80 -16.27 -17.68
CA VAL A 355 1.77 -17.31 -17.57
C VAL A 355 0.51 -16.93 -18.35
N ALA A 356 0.07 -15.67 -18.24
CA ALA A 356 -1.08 -15.19 -19.01
C ALA A 356 -0.80 -15.21 -20.53
N ALA A 357 0.43 -14.90 -20.95
CA ALA A 357 0.83 -14.96 -22.36
C ALA A 357 0.78 -16.39 -22.94
N MET A 358 1.07 -17.40 -22.11
CA MET A 358 0.93 -18.82 -22.51
C MET A 358 -0.51 -19.25 -22.68
N LEU A 359 -1.44 -18.64 -21.94
CA LEU A 359 -2.87 -18.97 -21.98
C LEU A 359 -3.63 -18.15 -23.05
N GLY A 360 -3.07 -17.03 -23.48
CA GLY A 360 -3.63 -16.17 -24.52
C GLY A 360 -2.94 -14.80 -24.53
N ALA A 361 -2.67 -14.26 -25.70
CA ALA A 361 -1.90 -13.00 -25.85
C ALA A 361 -2.65 -11.72 -25.40
N ASN A 362 -3.91 -11.85 -24.93
CA ASN A 362 -4.74 -10.71 -24.54
C ASN A 362 -4.46 -10.28 -23.09
N ILE A 363 -4.40 -8.98 -22.85
CA ILE A 363 -4.21 -8.38 -21.52
C ILE A 363 -5.32 -8.79 -20.53
N SER A 364 -6.55 -9.07 -21.01
CA SER A 364 -7.66 -9.59 -20.20
C SER A 364 -7.30 -10.88 -19.46
N MET A 365 -6.44 -11.72 -20.06
CA MET A 365 -6.03 -13.00 -19.48
C MET A 365 -5.24 -12.80 -18.18
N ARG A 366 -4.53 -11.68 -18.01
CA ARG A 366 -3.84 -11.34 -16.76
C ARG A 366 -4.82 -11.17 -15.60
N PHE A 367 -5.96 -10.51 -15.86
CA PHE A 367 -7.03 -10.32 -14.86
C PHE A 367 -7.78 -11.62 -14.59
N ILE A 368 -8.10 -12.41 -15.62
CA ILE A 368 -8.80 -13.68 -15.46
C ILE A 368 -7.95 -14.69 -14.68
N LEU A 369 -6.65 -14.82 -15.03
CA LEU A 369 -5.71 -15.67 -14.30
C LEU A 369 -5.64 -15.26 -12.82
N SER A 370 -5.49 -13.95 -12.57
CA SER A 370 -5.41 -13.42 -11.20
C SER A 370 -6.72 -13.62 -10.44
N ALA A 371 -7.88 -13.47 -11.09
CA ALA A 371 -9.16 -13.70 -10.48
C ALA A 371 -9.35 -15.17 -10.06
N VAL A 372 -9.00 -16.12 -10.93
CA VAL A 372 -9.07 -17.56 -10.63
C VAL A 372 -8.13 -17.92 -9.49
N ALA A 373 -6.89 -17.41 -9.53
CA ALA A 373 -5.92 -17.65 -8.46
C ALA A 373 -6.39 -17.06 -7.13
N LEU A 374 -6.89 -15.82 -7.11
CA LEU A 374 -7.44 -15.19 -5.89
C LEU A 374 -8.66 -15.96 -5.36
N LEU A 375 -9.53 -16.47 -6.25
CA LEU A 375 -10.66 -17.28 -5.83
C LEU A 375 -10.21 -18.56 -5.11
N ILE A 376 -9.25 -19.28 -5.69
CA ILE A 376 -8.67 -20.49 -5.09
C ILE A 376 -8.03 -20.15 -3.74
N ILE A 377 -7.22 -19.09 -3.68
CA ILE A 377 -6.55 -18.62 -2.44
C ILE A 377 -7.60 -18.26 -1.39
N GLY A 378 -8.65 -17.55 -1.76
CA GLY A 378 -9.74 -17.16 -0.87
C GLY A 378 -10.48 -18.37 -0.28
N ILE A 379 -10.76 -19.38 -1.11
CA ILE A 379 -11.36 -20.64 -0.65
C ILE A 379 -10.42 -21.39 0.30
N VAL A 380 -9.13 -21.51 -0.06
CA VAL A 380 -8.13 -22.16 0.80
C VAL A 380 -7.99 -21.41 2.14
N ALA A 381 -7.99 -20.08 2.10
CA ALA A 381 -7.94 -19.25 3.30
C ALA A 381 -9.20 -19.42 4.18
N CYS A 382 -10.37 -19.68 3.60
CA CYS A 382 -11.58 -20.01 4.36
C CYS A 382 -11.51 -21.41 5.00
N ILE A 383 -10.99 -22.40 4.27
CA ILE A 383 -10.94 -23.80 4.74
C ILE A 383 -9.86 -23.97 5.83
N LYS A 384 -8.67 -23.40 5.62
CA LYS A 384 -7.52 -23.51 6.51
C LYS A 384 -7.36 -22.27 7.42
N ALA A 385 -8.46 -21.58 7.71
CA ALA A 385 -8.41 -20.49 8.70
C ALA A 385 -7.89 -21.04 10.02
N PRO A 386 -6.80 -20.51 10.61
CA PRO A 386 -6.25 -21.04 11.84
C PRO A 386 -7.28 -20.94 12.97
N THR A 387 -7.38 -22.01 13.75
CA THR A 387 -8.37 -22.21 14.83
C THR A 387 -8.04 -21.43 16.11
N THR A 388 -6.98 -20.64 16.15
CA THR A 388 -6.53 -19.90 17.35
C THR A 388 -7.47 -18.78 17.81
N ASP A 389 -8.41 -18.33 16.97
CA ASP A 389 -9.37 -17.29 17.35
C ASP A 389 -10.47 -17.75 18.32
N GLN A 390 -10.78 -19.03 18.38
CA GLN A 390 -11.85 -19.51 19.24
C GLN A 390 -11.45 -19.51 20.71
N GLN A 391 -10.19 -19.83 21.01
CA GLN A 391 -9.69 -19.79 22.40
C GLN A 391 -9.47 -18.37 22.93
N ALA A 392 -9.07 -17.42 22.07
CA ALA A 392 -8.89 -16.01 22.47
C ALA A 392 -10.22 -15.26 22.64
N LEU A 393 -11.27 -15.63 21.88
CA LEU A 393 -12.61 -15.05 22.01
C LEU A 393 -13.41 -15.68 23.17
N ASP A 394 -13.22 -16.96 23.44
CA ASP A 394 -13.86 -17.66 24.56
C ASP A 394 -13.23 -17.30 25.92
N SER A 395 -12.00 -16.78 25.93
CA SER A 395 -11.35 -16.28 27.16
C SER A 395 -11.70 -14.81 27.49
N GLN A 396 -12.46 -14.10 26.63
CA GLN A 396 -12.94 -12.73 26.85
C GLN A 396 -14.44 -12.65 27.19
N ASN A 397 -15.14 -13.78 27.26
CA ASN A 397 -16.49 -13.95 27.82
C ASN A 397 -16.44 -14.71 29.13
#